data_16025bdeb262f91a361ed34bae02e982
#
_entry.id   16025bdeb262f91a361ed34bae02e982
#
_cell.length_a   1.000
_cell.length_b   1.000
_cell.length_c   1.000
_cell.angle_alpha   90.00
_cell.angle_beta   90.00
_cell.angle_gamma   90.00
#
_symmetry.space_group_name_H-M   'P 1'
#
loop_
_entity.id
_entity.type
_entity.pdbx_description
1 polymer ?
#
loop_
_entity_poly.entity_id
_entity_poly.type
_entity_poly.pdbx_seq_one_letter_code
_entity_poly.pdbx_strand_id
1 'polypeptide(L)'
;MASGDNWFSKAEDDLEAAEIMREGGKFSQAAFLYHQAAEKALKAILIKENKGSPRSHDCFILAKKSDAPQPVKDAANSLTPYYVRTRYLDSDMVSLDEKEINKVLSDCREVLKWARKNF
;
A
#
# COMPACT_ATOMS: atom_id res chain seq x y z
N MET A 1 7.13 -12.35 -16.85
CA MET A 1 6.80 -12.17 -15.44
C MET A 1 7.55 -10.98 -14.87
N ALA A 2 6.87 -10.14 -14.15
CA ALA A 2 7.53 -8.96 -13.58
C ALA A 2 8.50 -9.34 -12.47
N SER A 3 9.67 -8.74 -12.48
CA SER A 3 10.68 -8.97 -11.45
C SER A 3 10.34 -8.19 -10.18
N GLY A 4 11.03 -8.49 -9.09
CA GLY A 4 10.90 -7.70 -7.86
C GLY A 4 11.23 -6.23 -8.10
N ASP A 5 12.24 -5.95 -8.93
CA ASP A 5 12.62 -4.57 -9.25
C ASP A 5 11.47 -3.84 -9.96
N ASN A 6 10.77 -4.50 -10.88
CA ASN A 6 9.64 -3.90 -11.58
C ASN A 6 8.49 -3.62 -10.61
N TRP A 7 8.21 -4.55 -9.70
CA TRP A 7 7.17 -4.35 -8.70
C TRP A 7 7.51 -3.20 -7.76
N PHE A 8 8.77 -3.09 -7.35
CA PHE A 8 9.18 -2.02 -6.44
C PHE A 8 9.13 -0.65 -7.13
N SER A 9 9.57 -0.59 -8.39
CA SER A 9 9.51 0.64 -9.18
C SER A 9 8.06 1.10 -9.33
N LYS A 10 7.13 0.16 -9.57
CA LYS A 10 5.71 0.50 -9.67
C LYS A 10 5.14 0.97 -8.33
N ALA A 11 5.63 0.41 -7.23
CA ALA A 11 5.22 0.87 -5.90
C ALA A 11 5.62 2.33 -5.68
N GLU A 12 6.84 2.70 -6.09
CA GLU A 12 7.31 4.08 -5.97
C GLU A 12 6.49 5.02 -6.86
N ASP A 13 6.10 4.58 -8.07
CA ASP A 13 5.25 5.37 -8.96
C ASP A 13 3.87 5.59 -8.32
N ASP A 14 3.29 4.56 -7.72
CA ASP A 14 2.00 4.67 -7.07
C ASP A 14 2.06 5.60 -5.85
N LEU A 15 3.17 5.57 -5.11
CA LEU A 15 3.37 6.49 -4.00
C LEU A 15 3.40 7.95 -4.50
N GLU A 16 4.13 8.21 -5.58
CA GLU A 16 4.21 9.55 -6.13
C GLU A 16 2.84 10.01 -6.61
N ALA A 17 2.08 9.15 -7.29
CA ALA A 17 0.72 9.47 -7.74
C ALA A 17 -0.20 9.75 -6.55
N ALA A 18 -0.07 8.98 -5.47
CA ALA A 18 -0.86 9.18 -4.26
C ALA A 18 -0.58 10.56 -3.64
N GLU A 19 0.69 10.96 -3.60
CA GLU A 19 1.06 12.26 -3.04
C GLU A 19 0.46 13.39 -3.89
N ILE A 20 0.47 13.26 -5.21
CA ILE A 20 -0.12 14.24 -6.10
C ILE A 20 -1.64 14.34 -5.87
N MET A 21 -2.31 13.21 -5.74
CA MET A 21 -3.75 13.19 -5.48
C MET A 21 -4.08 13.80 -4.12
N ARG A 22 -3.28 13.51 -3.10
CA ARG A 22 -3.48 14.06 -1.77
C ARG A 22 -3.31 15.57 -1.78
N GLU A 23 -2.28 16.07 -2.44
CA GLU A 23 -2.04 17.51 -2.53
C GLU A 23 -3.14 18.23 -3.30
N GLY A 24 -3.77 17.54 -4.25
CA GLY A 24 -4.91 18.08 -5.00
C GLY A 24 -6.25 17.90 -4.29
N GLY A 25 -6.26 17.39 -3.06
CA GLY A 25 -7.50 17.20 -2.31
C GLY A 25 -8.31 15.97 -2.70
N LYS A 26 -7.75 15.09 -3.52
CA LYS A 26 -8.42 13.87 -3.97
C LYS A 26 -8.10 12.72 -3.01
N PHE A 27 -8.63 12.80 -1.81
CA PHE A 27 -8.23 11.91 -0.71
C PHE A 27 -8.62 10.45 -0.92
N SER A 28 -9.79 10.17 -1.47
CA SER A 28 -10.18 8.78 -1.74
C SER A 28 -9.27 8.14 -2.77
N GLN A 29 -8.96 8.85 -3.83
CA GLN A 29 -8.05 8.36 -4.86
C GLN A 29 -6.64 8.18 -4.29
N ALA A 30 -6.20 9.13 -3.45
CA ALA A 30 -4.90 9.03 -2.79
C ALA A 30 -4.84 7.79 -1.90
N ALA A 31 -5.87 7.54 -1.10
CA ALA A 31 -5.90 6.39 -0.19
C ALA A 31 -5.80 5.07 -0.96
N PHE A 32 -6.50 4.95 -2.08
CA PHE A 32 -6.40 3.75 -2.91
C PHE A 32 -4.97 3.58 -3.43
N LEU A 33 -4.34 4.65 -3.91
CA LEU A 33 -2.98 4.59 -4.44
C LEU A 33 -1.95 4.31 -3.35
N TYR A 34 -2.14 4.82 -2.15
CA TYR A 34 -1.28 4.48 -1.01
C TYR A 34 -1.37 2.98 -0.70
N HIS A 35 -2.58 2.42 -0.74
CA HIS A 35 -2.77 0.99 -0.57
C HIS A 35 -2.03 0.22 -1.66
N GLN A 36 -2.18 0.64 -2.92
CA GLN A 36 -1.54 -0.03 -4.05
C GLN A 36 -0.01 0.03 -3.95
N ALA A 37 0.54 1.16 -3.51
CA ALA A 37 1.98 1.29 -3.32
C ALA A 37 2.50 0.29 -2.29
N ALA A 38 1.82 0.18 -1.15
CA ALA A 38 2.21 -0.76 -0.10
C ALA A 38 2.08 -2.20 -0.58
N GLU A 39 1.00 -2.53 -1.26
CA GLU A 39 0.77 -3.86 -1.81
C GLU A 39 1.91 -4.27 -2.75
N LYS A 40 2.28 -3.39 -3.67
CA LYS A 40 3.32 -3.68 -4.65
C LYS A 40 4.71 -3.78 -4.02
N ALA A 41 4.99 -2.97 -3.02
CA ALA A 41 6.25 -3.03 -2.29
C ALA A 41 6.40 -4.38 -1.58
N LEU A 42 5.33 -4.86 -0.95
CA LEU A 42 5.35 -6.15 -0.27
C LEU A 42 5.47 -7.31 -1.26
N LYS A 43 4.81 -7.21 -2.41
CA LYS A 43 4.95 -8.22 -3.47
C LYS A 43 6.37 -8.25 -4.02
N ALA A 44 7.03 -7.10 -4.12
CA ALA A 44 8.43 -7.03 -4.55
C ALA A 44 9.33 -7.83 -3.61
N ILE A 45 9.13 -7.69 -2.29
CA ILE A 45 9.88 -8.44 -1.30
C ILE A 45 9.65 -9.94 -1.46
N LEU A 46 8.39 -10.35 -1.62
CA LEU A 46 8.06 -11.77 -1.75
C LEU A 46 8.70 -12.38 -2.99
N ILE A 47 8.67 -11.67 -4.11
CA ILE A 47 9.27 -12.16 -5.35
C ILE A 47 10.78 -12.28 -5.19
N LYS A 48 11.42 -11.27 -4.58
CA LYS A 48 12.85 -11.29 -4.37
C LYS A 48 13.27 -12.47 -3.50
N GLU A 49 12.44 -12.81 -2.51
CA GLU A 49 12.75 -13.90 -1.59
C GLU A 49 12.24 -15.26 -2.09
N ASN A 50 11.81 -15.35 -3.33
CA ASN A 50 11.27 -16.57 -3.93
C ASN A 50 10.08 -17.15 -3.17
N LYS A 51 9.27 -16.28 -2.58
CA LYS A 51 8.07 -16.70 -1.87
C LYS A 51 6.82 -16.62 -2.74
N GLY A 52 7.00 -16.47 -4.04
CA GLY A 52 5.91 -16.45 -5.00
C GLY A 52 5.36 -15.05 -5.26
N SER A 53 4.32 -14.98 -6.05
CA SER A 53 3.63 -13.73 -6.36
C SER A 53 2.16 -13.91 -6.01
N PRO A 54 1.79 -13.73 -4.74
CA PRO A 54 0.41 -13.95 -4.33
C PRO A 54 -0.54 -12.99 -5.03
N ARG A 55 -1.74 -13.46 -5.33
CA ARG A 55 -2.76 -12.62 -5.96
C ARG A 55 -3.56 -11.82 -4.94
N SER A 56 -3.22 -11.94 -3.68
CA SER A 56 -3.93 -11.24 -2.62
C SER A 56 -3.76 -9.73 -2.75
N HIS A 57 -4.80 -8.99 -2.43
CA HIS A 57 -4.76 -7.54 -2.29
C HIS A 57 -4.80 -7.16 -0.80
N ASP A 58 -4.67 -8.14 0.09
CA ASP A 58 -4.68 -7.89 1.52
C ASP A 58 -3.25 -7.63 1.97
N CYS A 59 -2.95 -6.37 2.24
CA CYS A 59 -1.60 -5.97 2.65
C CYS A 59 -1.13 -6.66 3.92
N PHE A 60 -2.04 -6.95 4.85
CA PHE A 60 -1.68 -7.64 6.10
C PHE A 60 -1.18 -9.05 5.81
N ILE A 61 -1.89 -9.79 4.94
CA ILE A 61 -1.46 -11.13 4.54
C ILE A 61 -0.09 -11.08 3.86
N LEU A 62 0.11 -10.09 2.98
CA LEU A 62 1.39 -9.95 2.29
C LEU A 62 2.52 -9.60 3.27
N ALA A 63 2.25 -8.75 4.25
CA ALA A 63 3.23 -8.40 5.28
C ALA A 63 3.61 -9.60 6.13
N LYS A 64 2.62 -10.44 6.49
CA LYS A 64 2.88 -11.66 7.23
C LYS A 64 3.76 -12.62 6.44
N LYS A 65 3.47 -12.81 5.16
CA LYS A 65 4.26 -13.69 4.31
C LYS A 65 5.67 -13.16 4.10
N SER A 66 5.85 -11.85 4.19
CA SER A 66 7.16 -11.21 4.04
C SER A 66 7.96 -11.22 5.34
N ASP A 67 7.42 -11.75 6.40
CA ASP A 67 8.03 -11.76 7.73
C ASP A 67 8.33 -10.35 8.23
N ALA A 68 7.44 -9.42 7.91
CA ALA A 68 7.59 -8.03 8.35
C ALA A 68 7.42 -7.92 9.87
N PRO A 69 8.09 -6.94 10.50
CA PRO A 69 7.93 -6.74 11.93
C PRO A 69 6.55 -6.22 12.26
N GLN A 70 6.15 -6.35 13.53
CA GLN A 70 4.78 -6.02 13.95
C GLN A 70 4.32 -4.62 13.57
N PRO A 71 5.14 -3.55 13.71
CA PRO A 71 4.70 -2.21 13.31
C PRO A 71 4.33 -2.13 11.82
N VAL A 72 5.07 -2.84 10.97
CA VAL A 72 4.78 -2.88 9.54
C VAL A 72 3.52 -3.68 9.26
N LYS A 73 3.32 -4.80 9.96
CA LYS A 73 2.08 -5.59 9.82
C LYS A 73 0.87 -4.78 10.26
N ASP A 74 1.00 -4.00 11.33
CA ASP A 74 -0.08 -3.15 11.81
C ASP A 74 -0.42 -2.06 10.80
N ALA A 75 0.60 -1.42 10.23
CA ALA A 75 0.40 -0.41 9.19
C ALA A 75 -0.26 -1.02 7.96
N ALA A 76 0.18 -2.20 7.54
CA ALA A 76 -0.40 -2.91 6.40
C ALA A 76 -1.87 -3.26 6.65
N ASN A 77 -2.18 -3.71 7.87
CA ASN A 77 -3.55 -4.05 8.23
C ASN A 77 -4.46 -2.83 8.16
N SER A 78 -3.96 -1.67 8.57
CA SER A 78 -4.73 -0.43 8.51
C SER A 78 -5.00 0.01 7.07
N LEU A 79 -4.17 -0.38 6.12
CA LEU A 79 -4.36 -0.02 4.71
C LEU A 79 -5.35 -0.92 3.98
N THR A 80 -5.53 -2.15 4.45
CA THR A 80 -6.35 -3.15 3.77
C THR A 80 -7.76 -2.66 3.38
N PRO A 81 -8.51 -1.95 4.24
CA PRO A 81 -9.85 -1.51 3.86
C PRO A 81 -9.92 -0.59 2.65
N TYR A 82 -8.83 0.11 2.35
CA TYR A 82 -8.86 1.11 1.29
C TYR A 82 -8.86 0.52 -0.12
N TYR A 83 -8.58 -0.77 -0.26
CA TYR A 83 -8.73 -1.43 -1.55
C TYR A 83 -10.20 -1.51 -1.96
N VAL A 84 -11.08 -1.84 -1.02
CA VAL A 84 -12.51 -1.99 -1.29
C VAL A 84 -13.27 -0.69 -1.08
N ARG A 85 -13.00 -0.04 0.06
CA ARG A 85 -13.74 1.14 0.49
C ARG A 85 -13.74 2.28 -0.53
N THR A 86 -12.65 2.46 -1.24
CA THR A 86 -12.53 3.58 -2.17
C THR A 86 -12.94 3.24 -3.61
N ARG A 87 -13.38 2.01 -3.84
CA ARG A 87 -13.77 1.58 -5.20
C ARG A 87 -15.26 1.61 -5.46
N TYR A 88 -16.08 1.60 -4.43
CA TYR A 88 -17.52 1.51 -4.58
C TYR A 88 -18.19 2.85 -4.30
N LEU A 89 -18.87 3.37 -5.30
CA LEU A 89 -19.48 4.71 -5.20
C LEU A 89 -20.71 4.77 -4.34
N ASP A 90 -21.37 3.65 -4.14
CA ASP A 90 -22.60 3.62 -3.37
C ASP A 90 -22.38 3.29 -1.91
N SER A 91 -21.21 3.01 -1.55
CA SER A 91 -20.96 2.79 -0.16
C SER A 91 -20.92 4.18 0.46
N ASP A 92 -21.06 4.28 1.70
CA ASP A 92 -20.92 5.52 2.44
C ASP A 92 -19.47 5.88 2.34
N MET A 93 -19.05 5.97 1.21
CA MET A 93 -17.79 6.31 0.92
C MET A 93 -17.59 7.63 1.06
N VAL A 94 -17.30 7.68 1.84
CA VAL A 94 -17.01 8.61 2.46
C VAL A 94 -15.85 9.28 2.00
N SER A 95 -16.01 10.56 1.89
CA SER A 95 -14.90 11.43 1.72
C SER A 95 -14.05 11.27 2.95
N LEU A 96 -12.83 10.94 2.76
CA LEU A 96 -11.87 10.89 3.83
C LEU A 96 -11.51 12.32 4.20
N ASP A 97 -11.38 12.57 5.49
CA ASP A 97 -10.91 13.87 5.94
C ASP A 97 -9.38 13.91 5.94
N GLU A 98 -8.84 15.10 6.21
CA GLU A 98 -7.40 15.30 6.21
C GLU A 98 -6.69 14.45 7.25
N LYS A 99 -7.29 14.26 8.40
CA LYS A 99 -6.72 13.45 9.47
C LYS A 99 -6.60 11.99 9.02
N GLU A 100 -7.63 11.47 8.39
CA GLU A 100 -7.65 10.08 7.93
C GLU A 100 -6.63 9.88 6.80
N ILE A 101 -6.55 10.77 5.83
CA ILE A 101 -5.58 10.59 4.74
C ILE A 101 -4.14 10.71 5.24
N ASN A 102 -3.88 11.54 6.24
CA ASN A 102 -2.56 11.64 6.84
C ASN A 102 -2.16 10.34 7.53
N LYS A 103 -3.11 9.65 8.16
CA LYS A 103 -2.85 8.35 8.77
C LYS A 103 -2.55 7.30 7.69
N VAL A 104 -3.30 7.30 6.59
CA VAL A 104 -3.06 6.39 5.47
C VAL A 104 -1.67 6.63 4.88
N LEU A 105 -1.28 7.89 4.69
CA LEU A 105 0.04 8.25 4.22
C LEU A 105 1.12 7.70 5.14
N SER A 106 0.97 7.91 6.44
CA SER A 106 1.93 7.44 7.44
C SER A 106 2.08 5.92 7.39
N ASP A 107 0.97 5.19 7.30
CA ASP A 107 0.99 3.74 7.23
C ASP A 107 1.69 3.26 5.95
N CYS A 108 1.40 3.89 4.82
CA CYS A 108 2.05 3.55 3.57
C CYS A 108 3.56 3.78 3.64
N ARG A 109 3.97 4.90 4.20
CA ARG A 109 5.40 5.22 4.35
C ARG A 109 6.12 4.22 5.23
N GLU A 110 5.46 3.75 6.29
CA GLU A 110 6.03 2.74 7.19
C GLU A 110 6.32 1.45 6.41
N VAL A 111 5.37 1.00 5.61
CA VAL A 111 5.54 -0.21 4.81
C VAL A 111 6.66 -0.02 3.78
N LEU A 112 6.66 1.08 3.05
CA LEU A 112 7.66 1.31 2.00
C LEU A 112 9.06 1.52 2.57
N LYS A 113 9.18 2.18 3.71
CA LYS A 113 10.47 2.38 4.37
C LYS A 113 11.08 1.03 4.74
N TRP A 114 10.29 0.14 5.34
CA TRP A 114 10.76 -1.19 5.68
C TRP A 114 11.12 -1.99 4.43
N ALA A 115 10.27 -1.93 3.41
CA ALA A 115 10.51 -2.66 2.17
C ALA A 115 11.80 -2.20 1.49
N ARG A 116 12.07 -0.89 1.44
CA ARG A 116 13.30 -0.39 0.86
C ARG A 116 14.54 -0.93 1.57
N LYS A 117 14.48 -1.02 2.89
CA LYS A 117 15.62 -1.50 3.67
C LYS A 117 15.86 -3.00 3.47
N ASN A 118 14.83 -3.74 3.11
CA ASN A 118 14.90 -5.19 3.02
C ASN A 118 14.80 -5.71 1.58
N PHE A 119 14.75 -4.82 0.63
CA PHE A 119 14.76 -5.16 -0.78
C PHE A 119 16.18 -5.14 -1.34
#